data_47337d5de107ee54277609d5b58a38d0
#
_entry.id   47337d5de107ee54277609d5b58a38d0
#
_cell.length_a   1.000
_cell.length_b   1.000
_cell.length_c   1.000
_cell.angle_alpha   90.00
_cell.angle_beta   90.00
_cell.angle_gamma   90.00
#
_symmetry.space_group_name_H-M   'P 1'
#
loop_
_entity.id
_entity.type
_entity.pdbx_description
1 polymer ?
#
loop_
_entity_poly.entity_id
_entity_poly.type
_entity_poly.pdbx_seq_one_letter_code
_entity_poly.pdbx_strand_id
1 'polypeptide(L)'
;EAPSDEPKEELLNKPIVDLSGWQLPSEIDYDTLSTNISGAIIRVHSGAQAKKENVATHLNGLDKSFATHIQEFQKRGIPVAVYAYIAAGNIKEMEKEAESFYKASSKYKPTFYWLDVEEKTMGDMNAGIEAFRAKLESLGAQNIGIYIGTYFMEEHSISTEKFTAVWIPTYGYNDGYYNAAPNTEQ
;
A
#
# COMPACT_ATOMS: atom_id res chain seq x y z
N GLU A 1 -35.39 -9.89 -22.71
CA GLU A 1 -34.16 -10.56 -22.29
C GLU A 1 -33.32 -9.56 -21.52
N ALA A 2 -33.12 -9.84 -20.22
CA ALA A 2 -32.27 -9.03 -19.36
C ALA A 2 -30.79 -9.34 -19.66
N PRO A 3 -29.86 -8.36 -19.57
CA PRO A 3 -28.45 -8.63 -19.76
C PRO A 3 -27.94 -9.51 -18.61
N SER A 4 -27.22 -10.58 -18.96
CA SER A 4 -26.63 -11.52 -18.03
C SER A 4 -25.57 -10.85 -17.14
N ASP A 5 -25.74 -11.01 -15.83
CA ASP A 5 -24.85 -10.48 -14.77
C ASP A 5 -23.56 -11.33 -14.56
N GLU A 6 -22.94 -11.84 -15.61
CA GLU A 6 -21.79 -12.75 -15.50
C GLU A 6 -20.37 -12.14 -15.43
N PRO A 7 -20.09 -10.83 -15.38
CA PRO A 7 -18.70 -10.38 -15.25
C PRO A 7 -18.19 -10.24 -13.81
N LYS A 8 -19.05 -10.31 -12.78
CA LYS A 8 -18.62 -9.97 -11.40
C LYS A 8 -17.92 -11.10 -10.64
N GLU A 9 -18.24 -12.35 -10.90
CA GLU A 9 -17.63 -13.50 -10.19
C GLU A 9 -16.19 -13.78 -10.66
N GLU A 10 -15.89 -13.53 -11.92
CA GLU A 10 -14.55 -13.77 -12.47
C GLU A 10 -13.49 -12.80 -11.94
N LEU A 11 -13.89 -11.57 -11.61
CA LEU A 11 -12.99 -10.54 -11.03
C LEU A 11 -12.66 -10.81 -9.56
N LEU A 12 -13.58 -11.41 -8.80
CA LEU A 12 -13.39 -11.68 -7.37
C LEU A 12 -12.33 -12.76 -7.09
N ASN A 13 -11.99 -13.56 -8.08
CA ASN A 13 -11.01 -14.66 -7.96
C ASN A 13 -9.61 -14.29 -8.49
N LYS A 14 -9.41 -13.09 -9.04
CA LYS A 14 -8.10 -12.66 -9.53
C LYS A 14 -7.30 -12.00 -8.40
N PRO A 15 -5.97 -12.24 -8.34
CA PRO A 15 -5.12 -11.68 -7.32
C PRO A 15 -4.96 -10.17 -7.47
N ILE A 16 -4.58 -9.52 -6.37
CA ILE A 16 -4.07 -8.14 -6.35
C ILE A 16 -2.55 -8.23 -6.42
N VAL A 17 -1.94 -7.41 -7.27
CA VAL A 17 -0.47 -7.31 -7.37
C VAL A 17 0.05 -6.13 -6.55
N ASP A 18 1.18 -6.32 -5.90
CA ASP A 18 1.95 -5.29 -5.20
C ASP A 18 3.23 -4.99 -5.99
N LEU A 19 3.44 -3.75 -6.37
CA LEU A 19 4.59 -3.29 -7.12
C LEU A 19 5.23 -2.04 -6.50
N SER A 20 6.54 -1.93 -6.73
CA SER A 20 7.36 -0.78 -6.34
C SER A 20 8.39 -0.46 -7.41
N GLY A 21 9.29 0.50 -7.14
CA GLY A 21 10.43 0.80 -8.00
C GLY A 21 11.44 -0.34 -8.15
N TRP A 22 11.32 -1.40 -7.34
CA TRP A 22 12.12 -2.62 -7.50
C TRP A 22 11.67 -3.46 -8.70
N GLN A 23 10.41 -3.34 -9.13
CA GLN A 23 9.91 -3.90 -10.38
C GLN A 23 9.98 -2.81 -11.45
N LEU A 24 11.00 -2.90 -12.32
CA LEU A 24 11.21 -1.89 -13.35
C LEU A 24 10.09 -1.91 -14.39
N PRO A 25 9.50 -0.75 -14.75
CA PRO A 25 8.45 -0.69 -15.75
C PRO A 25 8.82 -1.31 -17.10
N SER A 26 10.10 -1.25 -17.47
CA SER A 26 10.62 -1.86 -18.70
C SER A 26 10.60 -3.39 -18.71
N GLU A 27 10.44 -4.01 -17.53
CA GLU A 27 10.43 -5.47 -17.36
C GLU A 27 9.01 -6.03 -17.18
N ILE A 28 7.99 -5.16 -17.18
CA ILE A 28 6.60 -5.54 -16.96
C ILE A 28 5.82 -5.50 -18.27
N ASP A 29 5.21 -6.63 -18.62
CA ASP A 29 4.14 -6.69 -19.61
C ASP A 29 2.81 -6.34 -18.95
N TYR A 30 2.47 -5.04 -18.95
CA TYR A 30 1.25 -4.56 -18.33
C TYR A 30 -0.03 -5.08 -19.00
N ASP A 31 0.00 -5.37 -20.29
CA ASP A 31 -1.14 -5.92 -21.00
C ASP A 31 -1.47 -7.31 -20.47
N THR A 32 -0.49 -8.19 -20.44
CA THR A 32 -0.67 -9.55 -19.91
C THR A 32 -0.99 -9.53 -18.41
N LEU A 33 -0.27 -8.75 -17.62
CA LEU A 33 -0.48 -8.68 -16.17
C LEU A 33 -1.90 -8.19 -15.85
N SER A 34 -2.37 -7.16 -16.53
CA SER A 34 -3.70 -6.58 -16.29
C SER A 34 -4.86 -7.53 -16.58
N THR A 35 -4.69 -8.51 -17.46
CA THR A 35 -5.71 -9.54 -17.70
C THR A 35 -5.82 -10.56 -16.57
N ASN A 36 -4.82 -10.66 -15.71
CA ASN A 36 -4.71 -11.69 -14.66
C ASN A 36 -4.91 -11.15 -13.23
N ILE A 37 -5.19 -9.86 -13.06
CA ILE A 37 -5.34 -9.22 -11.75
C ILE A 37 -6.66 -8.49 -11.61
N SER A 38 -7.13 -8.33 -10.37
CA SER A 38 -8.32 -7.52 -10.03
C SER A 38 -7.98 -6.13 -9.50
N GLY A 39 -6.75 -5.87 -9.14
CA GLY A 39 -6.27 -4.59 -8.64
C GLY A 39 -4.76 -4.55 -8.51
N ALA A 40 -4.22 -3.36 -8.28
CA ALA A 40 -2.82 -3.14 -8.03
C ALA A 40 -2.62 -2.23 -6.82
N ILE A 41 -1.60 -2.51 -6.00
CA ILE A 41 -1.17 -1.66 -4.89
C ILE A 41 0.24 -1.20 -5.21
N ILE A 42 0.44 0.11 -5.31
CA ILE A 42 1.70 0.69 -5.79
C ILE A 42 2.37 1.49 -4.67
N ARG A 43 3.64 1.17 -4.40
CA ARG A 43 4.43 1.96 -3.46
C ARG A 43 4.71 3.34 -4.05
N VAL A 44 4.39 4.38 -3.29
CA VAL A 44 4.66 5.78 -3.65
C VAL A 44 5.79 6.35 -2.79
N HIS A 45 5.86 5.98 -1.53
CA HIS A 45 6.85 6.48 -0.58
C HIS A 45 7.49 5.32 0.19
N SER A 46 8.81 5.30 0.26
CA SER A 46 9.57 4.24 0.95
C SER A 46 10.14 4.68 2.30
N GLY A 47 9.71 5.85 2.78
CA GLY A 47 10.30 6.47 3.96
C GLY A 47 11.71 7.04 3.71
N ALA A 48 12.22 7.78 4.66
CA ALA A 48 13.53 8.44 4.58
C ALA A 48 14.71 7.52 4.94
N GLN A 49 14.54 6.20 4.82
CA GLN A 49 15.60 5.24 5.16
C GLN A 49 16.79 5.27 4.19
N ALA A 50 16.58 5.67 2.97
CA ALA A 50 17.65 5.70 2.00
C ALA A 50 18.58 6.90 2.28
N LYS A 51 19.71 6.63 2.93
CA LYS A 51 20.81 7.61 3.03
C LYS A 51 21.42 7.93 1.66
N LYS A 52 21.09 7.17 0.65
CA LYS A 52 21.52 7.33 -0.74
C LYS A 52 20.38 6.98 -1.69
N GLU A 53 20.31 7.71 -2.78
CA GLU A 53 19.46 7.35 -3.90
C GLU A 53 19.84 5.97 -4.43
N ASN A 54 18.84 5.15 -4.75
CA ASN A 54 19.04 3.82 -5.31
C ASN A 54 18.18 3.63 -6.58
N VAL A 55 18.18 2.44 -7.13
CA VAL A 55 17.43 2.09 -8.34
C VAL A 55 15.92 2.32 -8.19
N ALA A 56 15.38 2.11 -7.01
CA ALA A 56 13.94 2.13 -6.73
C ALA A 56 13.44 3.44 -6.11
N THR A 57 14.33 4.21 -5.45
CA THR A 57 13.90 5.28 -4.54
C THR A 57 14.80 6.51 -4.65
N HIS A 58 14.18 7.69 -4.69
CA HIS A 58 14.84 8.99 -4.55
C HIS A 58 15.23 9.27 -3.10
N LEU A 59 16.20 10.18 -2.89
CA LEU A 59 16.63 10.63 -1.56
C LEU A 59 15.50 11.22 -0.70
N ASN A 60 14.48 11.78 -1.33
CA ASN A 60 13.31 12.32 -0.64
C ASN A 60 12.29 11.24 -0.24
N GLY A 61 12.59 9.97 -0.45
CA GLY A 61 11.73 8.84 -0.13
C GLY A 61 10.73 8.46 -1.21
N LEU A 62 10.54 9.25 -2.26
CA LEU A 62 9.62 8.91 -3.34
C LEU A 62 10.14 7.75 -4.19
N ASP A 63 9.25 6.85 -4.50
CA ASP A 63 9.50 5.74 -5.43
C ASP A 63 9.73 6.27 -6.86
N LYS A 64 10.66 5.67 -7.59
CA LYS A 64 11.01 6.11 -8.95
C LYS A 64 10.04 5.66 -10.03
N SER A 65 9.24 4.64 -9.77
CA SER A 65 8.38 4.00 -10.77
C SER A 65 6.89 4.14 -10.50
N PHE A 66 6.49 4.75 -9.37
CA PHE A 66 5.10 4.77 -8.96
C PHE A 66 4.16 5.41 -9.99
N ALA A 67 4.55 6.53 -10.59
CA ALA A 67 3.72 7.23 -11.57
C ALA A 67 3.47 6.38 -12.81
N THR A 68 4.49 5.72 -13.32
CA THR A 68 4.38 4.83 -14.47
C THR A 68 3.51 3.62 -14.15
N HIS A 69 3.74 2.94 -13.03
CA HIS A 69 2.90 1.81 -12.63
C HIS A 69 1.42 2.20 -12.48
N ILE A 70 1.13 3.30 -11.78
CA ILE A 70 -0.24 3.77 -11.59
C ILE A 70 -0.91 4.05 -12.93
N GLN A 71 -0.26 4.82 -13.80
CA GLN A 71 -0.82 5.20 -15.09
C GLN A 71 -1.03 4.00 -16.02
N GLU A 72 -0.07 3.06 -16.05
CA GLU A 72 -0.17 1.86 -16.87
C GLU A 72 -1.35 0.97 -16.47
N PHE A 73 -1.61 0.80 -15.18
CA PHE A 73 -2.77 0.05 -14.72
C PHE A 73 -4.07 0.81 -14.90
N GLN A 74 -4.12 2.10 -14.57
CA GLN A 74 -5.34 2.88 -14.68
C GLN A 74 -5.84 3.00 -16.12
N LYS A 75 -4.96 3.17 -17.10
CA LYS A 75 -5.37 3.22 -18.51
C LYS A 75 -5.94 1.89 -19.02
N ARG A 76 -5.68 0.78 -18.32
CA ARG A 76 -6.24 -0.55 -18.60
C ARG A 76 -7.44 -0.89 -17.72
N GLY A 77 -7.99 0.10 -16.99
CA GLY A 77 -9.17 -0.08 -16.17
C GLY A 77 -8.93 -0.86 -14.86
N ILE A 78 -7.68 -1.05 -14.45
CA ILE A 78 -7.35 -1.72 -13.18
C ILE A 78 -7.43 -0.73 -12.03
N PRO A 79 -8.22 -1.03 -10.96
CA PRO A 79 -8.23 -0.22 -9.75
C PRO A 79 -6.85 -0.18 -9.09
N VAL A 80 -6.41 1.01 -8.68
CA VAL A 80 -5.09 1.21 -8.07
C VAL A 80 -5.23 1.81 -6.68
N ALA A 81 -4.68 1.12 -5.69
CA ALA A 81 -4.37 1.65 -4.37
C ALA A 81 -2.89 2.03 -4.29
N VAL A 82 -2.53 2.84 -3.32
CA VAL A 82 -1.16 3.27 -3.09
C VAL A 82 -0.73 2.97 -1.66
N TYR A 83 0.58 2.80 -1.45
CA TYR A 83 1.10 2.63 -0.09
C TYR A 83 2.39 3.42 0.16
N ALA A 84 2.60 3.71 1.44
CA ALA A 84 3.83 4.25 1.99
C ALA A 84 4.42 3.24 2.97
N TYR A 85 5.69 2.93 2.82
CA TYR A 85 6.46 2.19 3.82
C TYR A 85 6.79 3.13 4.98
N ILE A 86 6.39 2.77 6.20
CA ILE A 86 6.54 3.64 7.38
C ILE A 86 7.95 3.47 7.98
N ALA A 87 8.73 4.54 7.90
CA ALA A 87 10.12 4.55 8.36
C ALA A 87 10.51 5.79 9.19
N ALA A 88 9.59 6.74 9.39
CA ALA A 88 9.87 7.97 10.12
C ALA A 88 10.21 7.72 11.60
N GLY A 89 11.16 8.48 12.12
CA GLY A 89 11.71 8.31 13.47
C GLY A 89 11.07 9.20 14.54
N ASN A 90 10.15 10.09 14.19
CA ASN A 90 9.43 10.97 15.10
C ASN A 90 8.13 11.49 14.47
N ILE A 91 7.29 12.12 15.29
CA ILE A 91 5.97 12.63 14.87
C ILE A 91 6.08 13.63 13.71
N LYS A 92 7.00 14.55 13.77
CA LYS A 92 7.18 15.57 12.71
C LYS A 92 7.56 14.95 11.37
N GLU A 93 8.40 13.94 11.39
CA GLU A 93 8.76 13.18 10.18
C GLU A 93 7.59 12.35 9.67
N MET A 94 6.79 11.72 10.56
CA MET A 94 5.57 11.02 10.18
C MET A 94 4.60 11.94 9.41
N GLU A 95 4.34 13.14 9.92
CA GLU A 95 3.49 14.12 9.25
C GLU A 95 4.06 14.60 7.91
N LYS A 96 5.37 14.83 7.85
CA LYS A 96 6.05 15.25 6.62
C LYS A 96 6.02 14.17 5.53
N GLU A 97 6.24 12.92 5.91
CA GLU A 97 6.19 11.80 4.97
C GLU A 97 4.76 11.53 4.49
N ALA A 98 3.76 11.64 5.37
CA ALA A 98 2.35 11.56 5.00
C ALA A 98 1.98 12.65 3.98
N GLU A 99 2.43 13.88 4.20
CA GLU A 99 2.20 14.99 3.27
C GLU A 99 2.86 14.74 1.91
N SER A 100 4.10 14.28 1.89
CA SER A 100 4.82 13.93 0.67
C SER A 100 4.11 12.80 -0.11
N PHE A 101 3.70 11.75 0.59
CA PHE A 101 2.94 10.64 0.04
C PHE A 101 1.62 11.09 -0.59
N TYR A 102 0.83 11.88 0.14
CA TYR A 102 -0.45 12.39 -0.36
C TYR A 102 -0.27 13.30 -1.57
N LYS A 103 0.63 14.28 -1.50
CA LYS A 103 0.89 15.21 -2.61
C LYS A 103 1.33 14.51 -3.89
N ALA A 104 2.14 13.47 -3.77
CA ALA A 104 2.62 12.71 -4.92
C ALA A 104 1.54 11.85 -5.58
N SER A 105 0.58 11.30 -4.81
CA SER A 105 -0.34 10.28 -5.25
C SER A 105 -1.79 10.74 -5.46
N SER A 106 -2.24 11.79 -4.76
CA SER A 106 -3.65 12.19 -4.74
C SER A 106 -4.23 12.58 -6.10
N LYS A 107 -3.43 13.12 -7.00
CA LYS A 107 -3.84 13.46 -8.37
C LYS A 107 -4.31 12.25 -9.19
N TYR A 108 -3.85 11.06 -8.84
CA TYR A 108 -4.25 9.79 -9.48
C TYR A 108 -5.55 9.23 -8.91
N LYS A 109 -6.10 9.83 -7.85
CA LYS A 109 -7.33 9.39 -7.17
C LYS A 109 -7.29 7.90 -6.82
N PRO A 110 -6.29 7.45 -6.03
CA PRO A 110 -6.19 6.04 -5.65
C PRO A 110 -7.41 5.60 -4.85
N THR A 111 -7.73 4.31 -4.91
CA THR A 111 -8.87 3.72 -4.18
C THR A 111 -8.65 3.69 -2.68
N PHE A 112 -7.40 3.50 -2.25
CA PHE A 112 -6.96 3.45 -0.87
C PHE A 112 -5.57 4.06 -0.71
N TYR A 113 -5.30 4.57 0.49
CA TYR A 113 -3.99 4.98 0.97
C TYR A 113 -3.58 4.03 2.09
N TRP A 114 -2.57 3.20 1.86
CA TRP A 114 -2.11 2.21 2.83
C TRP A 114 -0.84 2.65 3.55
N LEU A 115 -0.82 2.41 4.87
CA LEU A 115 0.38 2.46 5.69
C LEU A 115 0.93 1.04 5.81
N ASP A 116 2.15 0.83 5.32
CA ASP A 116 2.88 -0.43 5.44
C ASP A 116 3.79 -0.36 6.68
N VAL A 117 3.37 -1.04 7.75
CA VAL A 117 4.02 -0.98 9.07
C VAL A 117 4.70 -2.31 9.37
N GLU A 118 6.03 -2.35 9.25
CA GLU A 118 6.82 -3.57 9.37
C GLU A 118 7.93 -3.48 10.40
N GLU A 119 8.34 -2.28 10.81
CA GLU A 119 9.45 -2.09 11.73
C GLU A 119 9.21 -0.98 12.76
N LYS A 120 9.85 -1.14 13.91
CA LYS A 120 9.88 -0.09 14.94
C LYS A 120 10.90 0.97 14.58
N THR A 121 10.43 2.19 14.35
CA THR A 121 11.26 3.33 13.94
C THR A 121 11.34 4.43 14.98
N MET A 122 10.44 4.41 15.97
CA MET A 122 10.39 5.39 17.06
C MET A 122 9.88 4.74 18.36
N GLY A 123 9.98 5.45 19.47
CA GLY A 123 9.61 4.93 20.78
C GLY A 123 8.12 4.59 20.91
N ASP A 124 7.25 5.52 20.56
CA ASP A 124 5.80 5.33 20.54
C ASP A 124 5.29 5.18 19.10
N MET A 125 5.27 3.94 18.62
CA MET A 125 4.80 3.64 17.25
C MET A 125 3.32 3.94 17.07
N ASN A 126 2.49 3.74 18.10
CA ASN A 126 1.07 4.03 18.00
C ASN A 126 0.82 5.52 17.76
N ALA A 127 1.49 6.40 18.49
CA ALA A 127 1.40 7.84 18.27
C ALA A 127 1.93 8.26 16.88
N GLY A 128 3.02 7.64 16.43
CA GLY A 128 3.59 7.91 15.10
C GLY A 128 2.67 7.52 13.96
N ILE A 129 2.11 6.31 14.01
CA ILE A 129 1.16 5.81 13.01
C ILE A 129 -0.11 6.66 12.98
N GLU A 130 -0.64 7.04 14.14
CA GLU A 130 -1.80 7.93 14.23
C GLU A 130 -1.50 9.32 13.66
N ALA A 131 -0.33 9.88 13.90
CA ALA A 131 0.08 11.15 13.31
C ALA A 131 0.12 11.10 11.77
N PHE A 132 0.63 10.01 11.22
CA PHE A 132 0.64 9.77 9.77
C PHE A 132 -0.78 9.67 9.21
N ARG A 133 -1.63 8.83 9.83
CA ARG A 133 -3.04 8.64 9.44
C ARG A 133 -3.82 9.96 9.51
N ALA A 134 -3.74 10.67 10.63
CA ALA A 134 -4.45 11.92 10.85
C ALA A 134 -4.01 13.01 9.87
N LYS A 135 -2.72 13.04 9.51
CA LYS A 135 -2.22 13.96 8.49
C LYS A 135 -2.82 13.66 7.12
N LEU A 136 -2.86 12.39 6.71
CA LEU A 136 -3.53 11.97 5.46
C LEU A 136 -4.99 12.40 5.42
N GLU A 137 -5.73 12.13 6.51
CA GLU A 137 -7.14 12.52 6.65
C GLU A 137 -7.32 14.05 6.53
N SER A 138 -6.48 14.81 7.18
CA SER A 138 -6.51 16.29 7.13
C SER A 138 -6.27 16.86 5.74
N LEU A 139 -5.54 16.12 4.88
CA LEU A 139 -5.27 16.50 3.50
C LEU A 139 -6.37 16.08 2.52
N GLY A 140 -7.30 15.23 2.97
CA GLY A 140 -8.46 14.80 2.18
C GLY A 140 -8.50 13.32 1.81
N ALA A 141 -7.58 12.48 2.30
CA ALA A 141 -7.65 11.05 2.11
C ALA A 141 -8.87 10.47 2.84
N GLN A 142 -9.68 9.68 2.15
CA GLN A 142 -10.92 9.13 2.70
C GLN A 142 -10.78 7.66 3.13
N ASN A 143 -10.11 6.85 2.31
CA ASN A 143 -9.91 5.43 2.56
C ASN A 143 -8.46 5.20 2.97
N ILE A 144 -8.22 5.08 4.27
CA ILE A 144 -6.88 4.90 4.84
C ILE A 144 -6.83 3.53 5.50
N GLY A 145 -6.00 2.65 4.97
CA GLY A 145 -5.77 1.31 5.48
C GLY A 145 -4.40 1.15 6.13
N ILE A 146 -4.27 0.13 6.95
CA ILE A 146 -3.02 -0.27 7.57
C ILE A 146 -2.70 -1.72 7.25
N TYR A 147 -1.47 -1.97 6.79
CA TYR A 147 -0.87 -3.28 6.66
C TYR A 147 0.10 -3.49 7.83
N ILE A 148 -0.19 -4.46 8.69
CA ILE A 148 0.55 -4.67 9.93
C ILE A 148 0.43 -6.12 10.39
N GLY A 149 1.54 -6.70 10.85
CA GLY A 149 1.54 -8.03 11.44
C GLY A 149 0.91 -8.06 12.83
N THR A 150 0.22 -9.16 13.16
CA THR A 150 -0.44 -9.34 14.46
C THR A 150 0.53 -9.17 15.62
N TYR A 151 1.70 -9.79 15.54
CA TYR A 151 2.72 -9.70 16.58
C TYR A 151 3.19 -8.26 16.81
N PHE A 152 3.47 -7.52 15.74
CA PHE A 152 3.88 -6.11 15.83
C PHE A 152 2.77 -5.23 16.45
N MET A 153 1.53 -5.46 16.04
CA MET A 153 0.36 -4.73 16.55
C MET A 153 0.18 -4.92 18.05
N GLU A 154 0.33 -6.16 18.53
CA GLU A 154 0.23 -6.50 19.96
C GLU A 154 1.41 -5.94 20.75
N GLU A 155 2.65 -6.17 20.28
CA GLU A 155 3.87 -5.73 20.96
C GLU A 155 3.93 -4.22 21.17
N HIS A 156 3.46 -3.44 20.20
CA HIS A 156 3.51 -1.99 20.23
C HIS A 156 2.17 -1.33 20.55
N SER A 157 1.15 -2.10 20.94
CA SER A 157 -0.18 -1.60 21.31
C SER A 157 -0.78 -0.66 20.26
N ILE A 158 -0.75 -1.09 18.99
CA ILE A 158 -1.24 -0.28 17.88
C ILE A 158 -2.76 -0.36 17.83
N SER A 159 -3.42 0.79 17.89
CA SER A 159 -4.85 0.92 17.66
C SER A 159 -5.16 1.03 16.17
N THR A 160 -6.06 0.17 15.69
CA THR A 160 -6.51 0.15 14.28
C THR A 160 -7.92 0.71 14.10
N GLU A 161 -8.57 1.16 15.15
CA GLU A 161 -10.00 1.55 15.16
C GLU A 161 -10.35 2.67 14.18
N LYS A 162 -9.42 3.60 13.94
CA LYS A 162 -9.64 4.74 13.03
C LYS A 162 -9.31 4.45 11.57
N PHE A 163 -8.76 3.28 11.28
CA PHE A 163 -8.47 2.87 9.91
C PHE A 163 -9.71 2.34 9.21
N THR A 164 -9.86 2.63 7.93
CA THR A 164 -10.96 2.12 7.10
C THR A 164 -10.86 0.62 6.89
N ALA A 165 -9.63 0.09 6.81
CA ALA A 165 -9.36 -1.32 6.64
C ALA A 165 -8.02 -1.70 7.30
N VAL A 166 -7.93 -2.96 7.70
CA VAL A 166 -6.71 -3.56 8.27
C VAL A 166 -6.36 -4.79 7.44
N TRP A 167 -5.12 -4.84 6.97
CA TRP A 167 -4.58 -6.00 6.28
C TRP A 167 -3.52 -6.66 7.15
N ILE A 168 -3.83 -7.88 7.59
CA ILE A 168 -2.92 -8.69 8.41
C ILE A 168 -2.32 -9.76 7.50
N PRO A 169 -1.00 -9.76 7.27
CA PRO A 169 -0.36 -10.82 6.49
C PRO A 169 -0.41 -12.14 7.27
N THR A 170 -0.83 -13.20 6.59
CA THR A 170 -0.72 -14.55 7.11
C THR A 170 0.53 -15.19 6.50
N TYR A 171 1.51 -15.51 7.33
CA TYR A 171 2.67 -16.28 6.91
C TYR A 171 2.31 -17.76 6.98
N GLY A 172 1.97 -18.36 5.82
CA GLY A 172 1.94 -19.81 5.64
C GLY A 172 3.36 -20.40 5.63
N TYR A 173 3.46 -21.71 5.64
CA TYR A 173 4.75 -22.37 5.38
C TYR A 173 5.25 -21.96 3.99
N ASN A 174 6.54 -21.57 3.91
CA ASN A 174 7.16 -21.17 2.65
C ASN A 174 7.53 -22.40 1.81
N ASP A 175 6.53 -23.17 1.44
CA ASP A 175 6.64 -24.41 0.65
C ASP A 175 6.17 -24.24 -0.81
N GLY A 176 5.84 -23.02 -1.21
CA GLY A 176 5.34 -22.69 -2.54
C GLY A 176 3.87 -23.02 -2.78
N TYR A 177 3.15 -23.50 -1.74
CA TYR A 177 1.72 -23.78 -1.81
C TYR A 177 0.93 -22.79 -0.94
N TYR A 178 -0.30 -22.50 -1.37
CA TYR A 178 -1.23 -21.67 -0.60
C TYR A 178 -1.79 -22.50 0.57
N ASN A 179 -1.34 -22.22 1.79
CA ASN A 179 -1.61 -23.07 2.96
C ASN A 179 -2.64 -22.52 3.94
N ALA A 180 -3.12 -21.31 3.79
CA ALA A 180 -4.12 -20.76 4.68
C ALA A 180 -4.95 -19.65 4.02
N ALA A 181 -6.26 -19.69 4.22
CA ALA A 181 -7.09 -18.51 4.01
C ALA A 181 -6.74 -17.47 5.08
N PRO A 182 -6.71 -16.17 4.73
CA PRO A 182 -6.59 -15.13 5.73
C PRO A 182 -7.70 -15.27 6.75
N ASN A 183 -7.35 -15.22 8.04
CA ASN A 183 -8.34 -15.16 9.11
C ASN A 183 -9.04 -13.81 9.02
N THR A 184 -10.11 -13.76 8.27
CA THR A 184 -11.02 -12.61 8.21
C THR A 184 -12.18 -12.87 9.17
N GLU A 185 -11.89 -12.92 10.46
CA GLU A 185 -12.89 -12.67 11.48
C GLU A 185 -12.81 -11.19 11.88
N GLN A 186 -13.48 -10.37 11.11
CA GLN A 186 -14.11 -9.11 11.53
C GLN A 186 -15.21 -8.75 10.53
#